data_a4aba4bd14e78663a38cb140f7ae2069
#
_entry.id   a4aba4bd14e78663a38cb140f7ae2069
#
_cell.length_a   1.000
_cell.length_b   1.000
_cell.length_c   1.000
_cell.angle_alpha   90.00
_cell.angle_beta   90.00
_cell.angle_gamma   90.00
#
_symmetry.space_group_name_H-M   'P 1'
#
loop_
_entity.id
_entity.type
_entity.pdbx_description
1 polymer ?
#
loop_
_entity_poly.entity_id
_entity_poly.type
_entity_poly.pdbx_seq_one_letter_code
_entity_poly.pdbx_strand_id
1 'polypeptide(L)'
;SFIAYFGKRRSSYNASLLYGMVFDLDDVGEEQLRWILERLDNPHFPRATYIVNSGFGLHLYYLFQNPIPLYKSIHKRLNALKHEITRLIWNKYTSRIHVENRQYQGVFQGFRMVGSCCKDKIHRVTAYRTGEKVNIEYLNQFVGEEYSIKSLDYESSLTLEQAKKKYPEWYEKRIVKGERRNGRWLIKRDLYDWWINKIKTDPDLRVGHRYFCIAALASYAVKCGISEDELRKDAYELKDIMNNLQDD
;
A
#
# COMPACT_ATOMS: atom_id res chain seq x y z
N SER A 1 -6.20 4.25 1.90
CA SER A 1 -5.29 3.40 2.65
C SER A 1 -3.85 3.68 2.23
N PHE A 2 -2.93 3.48 3.12
CA PHE A 2 -1.49 3.62 2.88
C PHE A 2 -0.89 2.25 2.53
N ILE A 3 -1.42 1.62 1.48
CA ILE A 3 -1.03 0.29 1.05
C ILE A 3 -0.54 0.33 -0.40
N ALA A 4 0.62 -0.26 -0.66
CA ALA A 4 1.04 -0.60 -2.01
C ALA A 4 0.43 -1.93 -2.43
N TYR A 5 0.11 -2.06 -3.71
CA TYR A 5 -0.48 -3.27 -4.27
C TYR A 5 0.32 -3.74 -5.49
N PHE A 6 0.42 -5.05 -5.65
CA PHE A 6 0.88 -5.64 -6.90
C PHE A 6 -0.26 -5.66 -7.93
N GLY A 7 0.05 -5.26 -9.14
CA GLY A 7 -0.91 -5.27 -10.24
C GLY A 7 -2.05 -4.25 -10.09
N LYS A 8 -3.16 -4.47 -10.82
CA LYS A 8 -4.25 -3.49 -10.93
C LYS A 8 -5.34 -3.63 -9.85
N ARG A 9 -5.47 -4.79 -9.21
CA ARG A 9 -6.53 -5.06 -8.24
C ARG A 9 -6.11 -4.67 -6.83
N ARG A 10 -6.89 -3.80 -6.19
CA ARG A 10 -6.72 -3.40 -4.78
C ARG A 10 -7.45 -4.40 -3.87
N SER A 11 -6.86 -5.56 -3.68
CA SER A 11 -7.37 -6.62 -2.78
C SER A 11 -6.31 -6.97 -1.74
N SER A 12 -6.72 -7.56 -0.62
CA SER A 12 -5.79 -8.05 0.40
C SER A 12 -4.79 -9.07 -0.14
N TYR A 13 -5.16 -9.80 -1.20
CA TYR A 13 -4.29 -10.76 -1.87
C TYR A 13 -3.11 -10.08 -2.59
N ASN A 14 -3.34 -8.90 -3.16
CA ASN A 14 -2.34 -8.14 -3.92
C ASN A 14 -1.63 -7.09 -3.08
N ALA A 15 -2.01 -6.92 -1.82
CA ALA A 15 -1.36 -5.98 -0.92
C ALA A 15 0.09 -6.42 -0.65
N SER A 16 1.03 -5.48 -0.74
CA SER A 16 2.46 -5.76 -0.65
C SER A 16 3.14 -5.07 0.52
N LEU A 17 2.85 -3.78 0.73
CA LEU A 17 3.46 -2.98 1.77
C LEU A 17 2.40 -2.11 2.46
N LEU A 18 2.48 -2.00 3.77
CA LEU A 18 1.67 -1.12 4.60
C LEU A 18 2.53 0.05 5.08
N TYR A 19 2.16 1.27 4.70
CA TYR A 19 2.89 2.50 5.07
C TYR A 19 2.34 3.18 6.32
N GLY A 20 1.21 2.71 6.84
CA GLY A 20 0.62 3.25 8.06
C GLY A 20 -0.72 2.62 8.38
N MET A 21 -1.09 2.67 9.65
CA MET A 21 -2.42 2.29 10.14
C MET A 21 -3.27 3.53 10.34
N VAL A 22 -4.56 3.39 10.05
CA VAL A 22 -5.55 4.45 10.24
C VAL A 22 -6.67 3.92 11.11
N PHE A 23 -7.04 4.69 12.09
CA PHE A 23 -8.16 4.40 13.01
C PHE A 23 -9.21 5.49 12.82
N ASP A 24 -10.45 5.08 12.67
CA ASP A 24 -11.59 5.95 12.43
C ASP A 24 -12.39 6.08 13.73
N LEU A 25 -12.59 7.28 14.17
CA LEU A 25 -13.43 7.63 15.32
C LEU A 25 -14.66 8.37 14.77
N ASP A 26 -15.79 7.73 14.80
CA ASP A 26 -17.05 8.33 14.38
C ASP A 26 -17.65 9.19 15.51
N ASP A 27 -18.46 10.18 15.10
CA ASP A 27 -19.19 11.10 15.97
C ASP A 27 -18.31 11.75 17.04
N VAL A 28 -17.28 12.45 16.58
CA VAL A 28 -16.34 13.21 17.43
C VAL A 28 -16.77 14.67 17.47
N GLY A 29 -17.20 15.14 18.64
CA GLY A 29 -17.50 16.54 18.88
C GLY A 29 -16.29 17.31 19.43
N GLU A 30 -16.53 18.58 19.80
CA GLU A 30 -15.47 19.46 20.30
C GLU A 30 -14.84 18.95 21.61
N GLU A 31 -15.65 18.44 22.53
CA GLU A 31 -15.17 17.89 23.81
C GLU A 31 -14.27 16.69 23.61
N GLN A 32 -14.66 15.77 22.71
CA GLN A 32 -13.87 14.58 22.37
C GLN A 32 -12.56 14.97 21.69
N LEU A 33 -12.60 15.93 20.76
CA LEU A 33 -11.40 16.45 20.12
C LEU A 33 -10.45 17.08 21.15
N ARG A 34 -10.97 17.94 22.05
CA ARG A 34 -10.19 18.56 23.13
C ARG A 34 -9.54 17.49 24.01
N TRP A 35 -10.29 16.48 24.41
CA TRP A 35 -9.78 15.37 25.23
C TRP A 35 -8.63 14.63 24.54
N ILE A 36 -8.74 14.38 23.21
CA ILE A 36 -7.68 13.74 22.40
C ILE A 36 -6.44 14.64 22.38
N LEU A 37 -6.61 15.94 22.09
CA LEU A 37 -5.48 16.88 21.99
C LEU A 37 -4.72 17.03 23.30
N GLU A 38 -5.40 17.10 24.43
CA GLU A 38 -4.81 17.18 25.77
C GLU A 38 -3.98 15.93 26.13
N ARG A 39 -4.23 14.81 25.45
CA ARG A 39 -3.58 13.53 25.74
C ARG A 39 -2.55 13.09 24.70
N LEU A 40 -2.21 13.94 23.75
CA LEU A 40 -1.17 13.62 22.77
C LEU A 40 0.20 13.35 23.43
N ASP A 41 0.47 13.93 24.59
CA ASP A 41 1.70 13.73 25.36
C ASP A 41 1.53 12.70 26.51
N ASN A 42 0.37 12.05 26.60
CA ASN A 42 0.12 11.04 27.62
C ASN A 42 0.73 9.70 27.20
N PRO A 43 1.59 9.06 28.02
CA PRO A 43 2.24 7.78 27.65
C PRO A 43 1.27 6.60 27.49
N HIS A 44 0.04 6.73 27.99
CA HIS A 44 -0.99 5.69 27.89
C HIS A 44 -1.94 5.90 26.68
N PHE A 45 -1.73 6.95 25.89
CA PHE A 45 -2.50 7.20 24.67
C PHE A 45 -1.57 7.31 23.47
N PRO A 46 -1.72 6.47 22.42
CA PRO A 46 -0.81 6.49 21.29
C PRO A 46 -0.92 7.81 20.53
N ARG A 47 0.19 8.56 20.44
CA ARG A 47 0.25 9.81 19.67
C ARG A 47 0.24 9.50 18.17
N ALA A 48 -0.75 10.01 17.47
CA ALA A 48 -0.87 9.85 16.03
C ALA A 48 0.13 10.75 15.27
N THR A 49 0.56 10.33 14.10
CA THR A 49 1.34 11.18 13.16
C THR A 49 0.49 12.34 12.66
N TYR A 50 -0.77 12.05 12.29
CA TYR A 50 -1.75 13.05 11.88
C TYR A 50 -3.11 12.76 12.50
N ILE A 51 -3.81 13.82 12.88
CA ILE A 51 -5.24 13.83 13.11
C ILE A 51 -5.89 14.41 11.86
N VAL A 52 -6.86 13.68 11.31
CA VAL A 52 -7.54 14.04 10.06
C VAL A 52 -9.02 14.23 10.34
N ASN A 53 -9.51 15.44 10.11
CA ASN A 53 -10.93 15.71 10.18
C ASN A 53 -11.60 15.19 8.88
N SER A 54 -12.50 14.21 9.02
CA SER A 54 -13.24 13.58 7.94
C SER A 54 -14.67 14.12 7.77
N GLY A 55 -15.05 15.13 8.57
CA GLY A 55 -16.36 15.77 8.63
C GLY A 55 -17.04 15.49 9.98
N PHE A 56 -17.71 14.35 10.15
CA PHE A 56 -18.40 13.98 11.38
C PHE A 56 -17.56 13.13 12.35
N GLY A 57 -16.31 12.83 11.99
CA GLY A 57 -15.41 12.03 12.78
C GLY A 57 -13.96 12.42 12.55
N LEU A 58 -13.07 11.73 13.24
CA LEU A 58 -11.63 11.90 13.12
C LEU A 58 -10.98 10.59 12.69
N HIS A 59 -9.98 10.68 11.81
CA HIS A 59 -9.07 9.57 11.55
C HIS A 59 -7.74 9.85 12.25
N LEU A 60 -7.26 8.91 13.04
CA LEU A 60 -5.92 8.94 13.63
C LEU A 60 -4.96 8.14 12.75
N TYR A 61 -3.97 8.81 12.18
CA TYR A 61 -3.01 8.23 11.23
C TYR A 61 -1.67 7.98 11.90
N TYR A 62 -1.25 6.73 11.91
CA TYR A 62 0.05 6.28 12.38
C TYR A 62 0.87 5.85 11.17
N LEU A 63 1.69 6.77 10.63
CA LEU A 63 2.54 6.49 9.49
C LEU A 63 3.82 5.79 9.95
N PHE A 64 4.22 4.75 9.24
CA PHE A 64 5.41 4.00 9.57
C PHE A 64 6.68 4.65 8.99
N GLN A 65 7.77 4.59 9.76
CA GLN A 65 9.11 4.99 9.31
C GLN A 65 9.56 4.09 8.15
N ASN A 66 9.38 2.77 8.33
CA ASN A 66 9.64 1.76 7.33
C ASN A 66 8.33 1.02 7.02
N PRO A 67 8.00 0.80 5.73
CA PRO A 67 6.78 0.10 5.37
C PRO A 67 6.83 -1.37 5.83
N ILE A 68 5.71 -1.88 6.30
CA ILE A 68 5.57 -3.27 6.77
C ILE A 68 5.22 -4.16 5.58
N PRO A 69 5.99 -5.25 5.33
CA PRO A 69 5.65 -6.24 4.33
C PRO A 69 4.33 -6.94 4.67
N LEU A 70 3.39 -6.99 3.71
CA LEU A 70 2.08 -7.60 3.90
C LEU A 70 2.06 -9.05 3.41
N TYR A 71 2.82 -9.91 4.08
CA TYR A 71 2.68 -11.36 3.87
C TYR A 71 1.35 -11.87 4.42
N LYS A 72 0.76 -12.87 3.79
CA LYS A 72 -0.53 -13.45 4.25
C LYS A 72 -0.50 -13.90 5.72
N SER A 73 0.63 -14.43 6.17
CA SER A 73 0.86 -14.87 7.55
C SER A 73 0.70 -13.77 8.58
N ILE A 74 0.99 -12.51 8.21
CA ILE A 74 0.95 -11.38 9.15
C ILE A 74 -0.42 -10.68 9.18
N HIS A 75 -1.29 -10.86 8.17
CA HIS A 75 -2.57 -10.13 8.07
C HIS A 75 -3.45 -10.27 9.31
N LYS A 76 -3.57 -11.51 9.83
CA LYS A 76 -4.38 -11.79 11.02
C LYS A 76 -3.82 -11.09 12.25
N ARG A 77 -2.50 -11.12 12.45
CA ARG A 77 -1.81 -10.46 13.57
C ARG A 77 -1.95 -8.94 13.50
N LEU A 78 -1.75 -8.34 12.32
CA LEU A 78 -1.93 -6.89 12.12
C LEU A 78 -3.37 -6.44 12.38
N ASN A 79 -4.37 -7.24 11.98
CA ASN A 79 -5.77 -6.93 12.29
C ASN A 79 -6.04 -7.04 13.79
N ALA A 80 -5.50 -8.05 14.49
CA ALA A 80 -5.66 -8.20 15.93
C ALA A 80 -5.04 -7.01 16.68
N LEU A 81 -3.79 -6.65 16.36
CA LEU A 81 -3.14 -5.45 16.90
C LEU A 81 -4.00 -4.20 16.66
N LYS A 82 -4.49 -4.01 15.43
CA LYS A 82 -5.33 -2.86 15.10
C LYS A 82 -6.63 -2.85 15.92
N HIS A 83 -7.26 -3.99 16.12
CA HIS A 83 -8.48 -4.09 16.92
C HIS A 83 -8.22 -3.70 18.38
N GLU A 84 -7.12 -4.17 18.98
CA GLU A 84 -6.79 -3.83 20.37
C GLU A 84 -6.47 -2.35 20.54
N ILE A 85 -5.72 -1.75 19.62
CA ILE A 85 -5.50 -0.29 19.63
C ILE A 85 -6.83 0.45 19.43
N THR A 86 -7.73 -0.04 18.57
CA THR A 86 -9.08 0.56 18.44
C THR A 86 -9.83 0.54 19.77
N ARG A 87 -9.75 -0.56 20.53
CA ARG A 87 -10.37 -0.64 21.88
C ARG A 87 -9.84 0.40 22.84
N LEU A 88 -8.53 0.68 22.76
CA LEU A 88 -7.89 1.69 23.60
C LEU A 88 -8.31 3.11 23.21
N ILE A 89 -8.22 3.45 21.91
CA ILE A 89 -8.43 4.82 21.44
C ILE A 89 -9.91 5.19 21.31
N TRP A 90 -10.79 4.24 21.04
CA TRP A 90 -12.23 4.45 20.92
C TRP A 90 -12.90 4.16 22.26
N ASN A 91 -13.11 5.19 23.05
CA ASN A 91 -13.73 5.11 24.34
C ASN A 91 -14.77 6.25 24.51
N LYS A 92 -15.47 6.30 25.64
CA LYS A 92 -16.52 7.29 25.94
C LYS A 92 -16.06 8.76 25.91
N TYR A 93 -14.75 9.00 25.91
CA TYR A 93 -14.18 10.35 25.89
C TYR A 93 -13.72 10.76 24.47
N THR A 94 -13.58 9.82 23.55
CA THR A 94 -13.06 10.05 22.18
C THR A 94 -14.13 9.96 21.11
N SER A 95 -15.30 9.39 21.43
CA SER A 95 -16.45 9.29 20.52
C SER A 95 -17.74 9.36 21.35
N ARG A 96 -18.78 9.96 20.79
CA ARG A 96 -20.13 9.96 21.38
C ARG A 96 -20.87 8.65 21.13
N ILE A 97 -20.39 7.85 20.17
CA ILE A 97 -20.94 6.51 19.94
C ILE A 97 -20.56 5.60 21.12
N HIS A 98 -21.57 4.90 21.63
CA HIS A 98 -21.37 3.96 22.73
C HIS A 98 -20.33 2.89 22.37
N VAL A 99 -19.47 2.50 23.33
CA VAL A 99 -18.36 1.57 23.10
C VAL A 99 -18.79 0.20 22.60
N GLU A 100 -20.01 -0.23 22.89
CA GLU A 100 -20.58 -1.48 22.38
C GLU A 100 -20.87 -1.43 20.88
N ASN A 101 -21.08 -0.22 20.33
CA ASN A 101 -21.32 0.00 18.89
C ASN A 101 -20.03 0.37 18.14
N ARG A 102 -18.86 0.17 18.76
CA ARG A 102 -17.55 0.43 18.16
C ARG A 102 -17.37 -0.37 16.87
N GLN A 103 -16.94 0.32 15.81
CA GLN A 103 -16.67 -0.31 14.52
C GLN A 103 -15.20 -0.69 14.39
N TYR A 104 -14.93 -1.98 14.26
CA TYR A 104 -13.59 -2.50 14.00
C TYR A 104 -13.32 -2.56 12.51
N GLN A 105 -12.35 -1.79 12.08
CA GLN A 105 -11.96 -1.73 10.66
C GLN A 105 -10.67 -2.50 10.44
N GLY A 106 -10.63 -3.34 9.41
CA GLY A 106 -9.42 -4.06 9.02
C GLY A 106 -8.31 -3.14 8.50
N VAL A 107 -7.09 -3.64 8.42
CA VAL A 107 -5.92 -2.90 7.90
C VAL A 107 -6.06 -2.51 6.44
N PHE A 108 -6.91 -3.21 5.67
CA PHE A 108 -7.15 -2.96 4.25
C PHE A 108 -8.25 -1.93 3.98
N GLN A 109 -8.86 -1.38 5.02
CA GLN A 109 -9.90 -0.37 4.90
C GLN A 109 -9.40 0.88 4.17
N GLY A 110 -10.19 1.35 3.20
CA GLY A 110 -9.94 2.62 2.50
C GLY A 110 -10.48 3.80 3.29
N PHE A 111 -9.76 4.93 3.23
CA PHE A 111 -10.17 6.19 3.85
C PHE A 111 -10.21 7.30 2.82
N ARG A 112 -10.98 8.36 3.08
CA ARG A 112 -11.01 9.53 2.21
C ARG A 112 -9.65 10.19 2.16
N MET A 113 -9.29 10.64 0.97
CA MET A 113 -8.05 11.39 0.78
C MET A 113 -8.19 12.79 1.40
N VAL A 114 -7.13 13.26 2.01
CA VAL A 114 -6.98 14.66 2.42
C VAL A 114 -7.19 15.55 1.20
N GLY A 115 -7.95 16.64 1.37
CA GLY A 115 -8.37 17.53 0.30
C GLY A 115 -9.64 17.12 -0.46
N SER A 116 -10.11 15.87 -0.34
CA SER A 116 -11.40 15.46 -0.91
C SER A 116 -12.58 16.01 -0.12
N CYS A 117 -13.77 16.00 -0.74
CA CYS A 117 -15.00 16.43 -0.05
C CYS A 117 -15.39 15.44 1.05
N CYS A 118 -15.85 15.97 2.18
CA CYS A 118 -16.53 15.21 3.23
C CYS A 118 -17.90 14.68 2.77
N LYS A 119 -18.58 13.90 3.62
CA LYS A 119 -19.93 13.37 3.31
C LYS A 119 -20.97 14.46 3.06
N ASP A 120 -20.82 15.60 3.72
CA ASP A 120 -21.69 16.77 3.60
C ASP A 120 -21.52 17.53 2.27
N LYS A 121 -20.49 17.19 1.48
CA LYS A 121 -20.12 17.82 0.20
C LYS A 121 -19.75 19.33 0.30
N ILE A 122 -19.69 19.86 1.51
CA ILE A 122 -19.36 21.27 1.80
C ILE A 122 -17.91 21.37 2.29
N HIS A 123 -17.58 20.60 3.30
CA HIS A 123 -16.25 20.64 3.93
C HIS A 123 -15.27 19.70 3.22
N ARG A 124 -14.00 20.01 3.38
CA ARG A 124 -12.91 19.16 2.88
C ARG A 124 -12.23 18.44 4.01
N VAL A 125 -11.77 17.23 3.70
CA VAL A 125 -10.94 16.43 4.61
C VAL A 125 -9.62 17.17 4.83
N THR A 126 -9.34 17.53 6.08
CA THR A 126 -8.13 18.26 6.49
C THR A 126 -7.28 17.44 7.44
N ALA A 127 -5.96 17.54 7.31
CA ALA A 127 -5.00 16.82 8.13
C ALA A 127 -4.13 17.80 8.93
N TYR A 128 -3.92 17.48 10.20
CA TYR A 128 -3.07 18.23 11.11
C TYR A 128 -1.97 17.31 11.62
N ARG A 129 -0.71 17.71 11.44
CA ARG A 129 0.42 16.95 11.98
C ARG A 129 0.46 17.10 13.49
N THR A 130 0.49 15.97 14.19
CA THR A 130 0.49 15.93 15.66
C THR A 130 1.65 15.14 16.25
N GLY A 131 2.33 14.32 15.43
CA GLY A 131 3.46 13.51 15.86
C GLY A 131 4.41 13.15 14.73
N GLU A 132 5.40 12.34 15.06
CA GLU A 132 6.36 11.79 14.12
C GLU A 132 5.87 10.45 13.54
N LYS A 133 6.57 9.98 12.51
CA LYS A 133 6.36 8.61 12.03
C LYS A 133 6.79 7.62 13.11
N VAL A 134 6.06 6.50 13.20
CA VAL A 134 6.27 5.47 14.21
C VAL A 134 6.81 4.17 13.59
N ASN A 135 7.23 3.24 14.42
CA ASN A 135 7.48 1.86 14.04
C ASN A 135 6.41 0.95 14.66
N ILE A 136 6.44 -0.35 14.34
CA ILE A 136 5.46 -1.29 14.89
C ILE A 136 5.66 -1.51 16.39
N GLU A 137 6.89 -1.41 16.87
CA GLU A 137 7.27 -1.55 18.27
C GLU A 137 6.62 -0.46 19.13
N TYR A 138 6.48 0.76 18.60
CA TYR A 138 5.74 1.83 19.27
C TYR A 138 4.28 1.44 19.49
N LEU A 139 3.62 0.89 18.47
CA LEU A 139 2.22 0.46 18.61
C LEU A 139 2.07 -0.76 19.53
N ASN A 140 3.06 -1.65 19.56
CA ASN A 140 3.08 -2.80 20.47
C ASN A 140 3.05 -2.40 21.96
N GLN A 141 3.56 -1.21 22.33
CA GLN A 141 3.58 -0.73 23.71
C GLN A 141 2.17 -0.51 24.28
N PHE A 142 1.15 -0.38 23.41
CA PHE A 142 -0.22 -0.07 23.80
C PHE A 142 -1.15 -1.29 23.83
N VAL A 143 -0.60 -2.49 23.62
CA VAL A 143 -1.38 -3.74 23.59
C VAL A 143 -0.73 -4.81 24.45
N GLY A 144 -1.51 -5.81 24.83
CA GLY A 144 -0.98 -7.00 25.49
C GLY A 144 0.00 -7.77 24.62
N GLU A 145 0.88 -8.55 25.26
CA GLU A 145 1.94 -9.30 24.57
C GLU A 145 1.38 -10.27 23.51
N GLU A 146 0.21 -10.82 23.74
CA GLU A 146 -0.50 -11.72 22.83
C GLU A 146 -0.94 -11.07 21.51
N TYR A 147 -1.10 -9.74 21.49
CA TYR A 147 -1.49 -8.97 20.29
C TYR A 147 -0.30 -8.27 19.65
N SER A 148 0.86 -8.26 20.29
CA SER A 148 2.05 -7.59 19.79
C SER A 148 2.65 -8.34 18.59
N ILE A 149 3.25 -7.58 17.66
CA ILE A 149 3.94 -8.11 16.49
C ILE A 149 5.42 -8.25 16.82
N LYS A 150 5.87 -9.48 17.10
CA LYS A 150 7.28 -9.76 17.48
C LYS A 150 8.22 -9.87 16.28
N SER A 151 7.70 -10.28 15.11
CA SER A 151 8.49 -10.38 13.87
C SER A 151 7.64 -10.01 12.67
N LEU A 152 8.27 -9.30 11.73
CA LEU A 152 7.74 -8.95 10.42
C LEU A 152 8.25 -9.86 9.31
N ASP A 153 9.01 -10.91 9.66
CA ASP A 153 9.59 -11.83 8.70
C ASP A 153 8.52 -12.71 8.04
N TYR A 154 8.86 -13.18 6.87
CA TYR A 154 8.02 -14.15 6.16
C TYR A 154 8.05 -15.49 6.89
N GLU A 155 6.89 -15.92 7.36
CA GLU A 155 6.69 -17.27 7.88
C GLU A 155 6.03 -18.14 6.82
N SER A 156 6.70 -19.20 6.42
CA SER A 156 6.12 -20.19 5.50
C SER A 156 5.08 -21.03 6.23
N SER A 157 3.93 -21.25 5.59
CA SER A 157 2.92 -22.21 6.06
C SER A 157 3.31 -23.66 5.80
N LEU A 158 4.40 -23.90 5.06
CA LEU A 158 4.89 -25.22 4.69
C LEU A 158 6.24 -25.49 5.37
N THR A 159 6.42 -26.67 5.91
CA THR A 159 7.74 -27.16 6.26
C THR A 159 8.60 -27.38 5.00
N LEU A 160 9.92 -27.46 5.14
CA LEU A 160 10.82 -27.75 4.00
C LEU A 160 10.49 -29.07 3.31
N GLU A 161 10.11 -30.10 4.07
CA GLU A 161 9.69 -31.39 3.51
C GLU A 161 8.38 -31.29 2.72
N GLN A 162 7.41 -30.56 3.26
CA GLN A 162 6.15 -30.29 2.56
C GLN A 162 6.38 -29.46 1.29
N ALA A 163 7.28 -28.48 1.36
CA ALA A 163 7.68 -27.66 0.22
C ALA A 163 8.41 -28.50 -0.85
N LYS A 164 9.27 -29.44 -0.47
CA LYS A 164 9.95 -30.38 -1.36
C LYS A 164 8.93 -31.25 -2.12
N LYS A 165 7.92 -31.78 -1.41
CA LYS A 165 6.84 -32.58 -2.05
C LYS A 165 5.98 -31.74 -3.02
N LYS A 166 5.61 -30.53 -2.59
CA LYS A 166 4.66 -29.69 -3.33
C LYS A 166 5.31 -28.92 -4.48
N TYR A 167 6.59 -28.52 -4.32
CA TYR A 167 7.33 -27.70 -5.26
C TYR A 167 8.75 -28.23 -5.49
N PRO A 168 8.92 -29.43 -6.07
CA PRO A 168 10.22 -30.08 -6.19
C PRO A 168 11.25 -29.26 -6.98
N GLU A 169 10.85 -28.64 -8.09
CA GLU A 169 11.73 -27.77 -8.89
C GLU A 169 12.22 -26.55 -8.11
N TRP A 170 11.34 -25.94 -7.31
CA TRP A 170 11.69 -24.81 -6.46
C TRP A 170 12.70 -25.26 -5.40
N TYR A 171 12.45 -26.42 -4.76
CA TYR A 171 13.34 -26.98 -3.73
C TYR A 171 14.74 -27.25 -4.31
N GLU A 172 14.80 -27.89 -5.47
CA GLU A 172 16.06 -28.20 -6.15
C GLU A 172 16.85 -26.90 -6.45
N LYS A 173 16.21 -25.92 -7.09
CA LYS A 173 16.86 -24.65 -7.45
C LYS A 173 17.29 -23.81 -6.25
N ARG A 174 16.43 -23.71 -5.21
CA ARG A 174 16.63 -22.76 -4.11
C ARG A 174 17.38 -23.34 -2.93
N ILE A 175 17.12 -24.59 -2.60
CA ILE A 175 17.67 -25.25 -1.42
C ILE A 175 18.91 -26.08 -1.78
N VAL A 176 18.81 -26.93 -2.81
CA VAL A 176 19.91 -27.81 -3.18
C VAL A 176 21.00 -27.04 -3.95
N LYS A 177 20.63 -26.29 -5.00
CA LYS A 177 21.59 -25.54 -5.83
C LYS A 177 21.92 -24.16 -5.29
N GLY A 178 21.21 -23.67 -4.28
CA GLY A 178 21.45 -22.35 -3.70
C GLY A 178 21.23 -21.17 -4.65
N GLU A 179 20.56 -21.38 -5.77
CA GLU A 179 20.29 -20.33 -6.76
C GLU A 179 19.45 -19.23 -6.12
N ARG A 180 20.05 -18.06 -5.89
CA ARG A 180 19.32 -16.87 -5.44
C ARG A 180 18.55 -16.27 -6.62
N ARG A 181 17.31 -15.82 -6.38
CA ARG A 181 16.62 -14.99 -7.33
C ARG A 181 17.44 -13.72 -7.51
N ASN A 182 18.07 -13.55 -8.65
CA ASN A 182 18.61 -12.25 -9.00
C ASN A 182 17.44 -11.27 -8.90
N GLY A 183 17.58 -10.21 -8.10
CA GLY A 183 16.50 -9.27 -7.78
C GLY A 183 15.97 -8.45 -8.96
N ARG A 184 16.30 -8.82 -10.20
CA ARG A 184 15.69 -8.30 -11.41
C ARG A 184 14.36 -9.00 -11.64
N TRP A 185 13.32 -8.23 -11.59
CA TRP A 185 11.99 -8.62 -11.99
C TRP A 185 11.99 -8.74 -13.52
N LEU A 186 12.22 -9.94 -14.02
CA LEU A 186 12.09 -10.22 -15.44
C LEU A 186 10.59 -10.36 -15.74
N ILE A 187 10.02 -9.31 -16.29
CA ILE A 187 8.72 -9.37 -16.94
C ILE A 187 8.92 -10.10 -18.25
N LYS A 188 7.96 -10.93 -18.65
CA LYS A 188 7.99 -11.63 -19.92
C LYS A 188 8.00 -10.62 -21.07
N ARG A 189 8.68 -10.98 -22.16
CA ARG A 189 8.77 -10.19 -23.40
C ARG A 189 7.40 -9.73 -23.93
N ASP A 190 6.35 -10.50 -23.68
CA ASP A 190 4.98 -10.18 -24.09
C ASP A 190 4.49 -8.79 -23.67
N LEU A 191 5.00 -8.23 -22.58
CA LEU A 191 4.66 -6.85 -22.19
C LEU A 191 5.31 -5.82 -23.12
N TYR A 192 6.55 -6.05 -23.55
CA TYR A 192 7.25 -5.17 -24.48
C TYR A 192 6.56 -5.20 -25.85
N ASP A 193 6.31 -6.40 -26.37
CA ASP A 193 5.63 -6.62 -27.66
C ASP A 193 4.19 -6.08 -27.64
N TRP A 194 3.47 -6.23 -26.53
CA TRP A 194 2.15 -5.64 -26.35
C TRP A 194 2.18 -4.12 -26.45
N TRP A 195 3.19 -3.47 -25.85
CA TRP A 195 3.29 -2.01 -25.89
C TRP A 195 3.59 -1.49 -27.28
N ILE A 196 4.49 -2.15 -28.02
CA ILE A 196 4.74 -1.87 -29.45
C ILE A 196 3.45 -1.97 -30.25
N ASN A 197 2.73 -3.10 -30.10
CA ASN A 197 1.49 -3.31 -30.83
C ASN A 197 0.44 -2.28 -30.47
N LYS A 198 0.34 -1.90 -29.19
CA LYS A 198 -0.58 -0.87 -28.75
C LYS A 198 -0.28 0.48 -29.39
N ILE A 199 0.98 0.89 -29.50
CA ILE A 199 1.35 2.12 -30.19
C ILE A 199 1.00 2.03 -31.69
N LYS A 200 1.17 0.87 -32.32
CA LYS A 200 0.87 0.66 -33.75
C LYS A 200 -0.64 0.68 -34.04
N THR A 201 -1.47 0.28 -33.09
CA THR A 201 -2.92 0.08 -33.32
C THR A 201 -3.82 1.16 -32.71
N ASP A 202 -3.33 1.93 -31.72
CA ASP A 202 -4.13 2.92 -31.01
C ASP A 202 -3.70 4.35 -31.41
N PRO A 203 -4.49 5.00 -32.28
CA PRO A 203 -4.17 6.35 -32.76
C PRO A 203 -4.14 7.40 -31.65
N ASP A 204 -4.96 7.25 -30.62
CA ASP A 204 -5.05 8.22 -29.51
C ASP A 204 -3.77 8.29 -28.67
N LEU A 205 -2.98 7.20 -28.67
CA LEU A 205 -1.69 7.19 -27.98
C LEU A 205 -0.58 7.93 -28.76
N ARG A 206 -0.78 8.23 -30.02
CA ARG A 206 0.26 8.78 -30.91
C ARG A 206 0.27 10.29 -30.94
N VAL A 207 -0.89 10.92 -30.96
CA VAL A 207 -1.03 12.37 -31.03
C VAL A 207 -0.66 13.00 -29.68
N GLY A 208 0.39 13.84 -29.67
CA GLY A 208 0.85 14.53 -28.47
C GLY A 208 1.60 13.67 -27.44
N HIS A 209 1.65 12.37 -27.59
CA HIS A 209 2.23 11.44 -26.59
C HIS A 209 3.51 10.73 -27.05
N ARG A 210 4.14 11.13 -28.15
CA ARG A 210 5.33 10.46 -28.74
C ARG A 210 6.44 10.24 -27.72
N TYR A 211 6.80 11.27 -26.97
CA TYR A 211 7.85 11.15 -25.95
C TYR A 211 7.48 10.10 -24.89
N PHE A 212 6.25 10.15 -24.39
CA PHE A 212 5.77 9.17 -23.40
C PHE A 212 5.80 7.75 -23.94
N CYS A 213 5.39 7.54 -25.19
CA CYS A 213 5.39 6.22 -25.83
C CYS A 213 6.79 5.61 -25.88
N ILE A 214 7.78 6.39 -26.30
CA ILE A 214 9.18 5.93 -26.40
C ILE A 214 9.82 5.77 -25.01
N ALA A 215 9.57 6.67 -24.06
CA ALA A 215 10.07 6.56 -22.69
C ALA A 215 9.50 5.33 -21.97
N ALA A 216 8.22 5.02 -22.18
CA ALA A 216 7.58 3.82 -21.65
C ALA A 216 8.16 2.55 -22.30
N LEU A 217 8.41 2.58 -23.63
CA LEU A 217 9.05 1.47 -24.35
C LEU A 217 10.43 1.16 -23.77
N ALA A 218 11.27 2.19 -23.54
CA ALA A 218 12.59 2.02 -22.93
C ALA A 218 12.49 1.41 -21.52
N SER A 219 11.50 1.84 -20.73
CA SER A 219 11.24 1.27 -19.41
C SER A 219 10.83 -0.20 -19.46
N TYR A 220 10.03 -0.59 -20.45
CA TYR A 220 9.65 -1.99 -20.66
C TYR A 220 10.82 -2.81 -21.20
N ALA A 221 11.66 -2.24 -22.07
CA ALA A 221 12.85 -2.91 -22.58
C ALA A 221 13.78 -3.35 -21.42
N VAL A 222 14.07 -2.43 -20.48
CA VAL A 222 14.89 -2.75 -19.29
C VAL A 222 14.25 -3.87 -18.46
N LYS A 223 12.93 -3.83 -18.25
CA LYS A 223 12.20 -4.82 -17.45
C LYS A 223 12.13 -6.20 -18.14
N CYS A 224 12.02 -6.22 -19.46
CA CYS A 224 11.89 -7.44 -20.26
C CYS A 224 13.25 -8.02 -20.69
N GLY A 225 14.35 -7.32 -20.41
CA GLY A 225 15.69 -7.74 -20.82
C GLY A 225 15.95 -7.63 -22.33
N ILE A 226 15.28 -6.68 -23.00
CA ILE A 226 15.49 -6.35 -24.41
C ILE A 226 16.84 -5.66 -24.58
N SER A 227 17.59 -6.00 -25.64
CA SER A 227 18.87 -5.38 -25.92
C SER A 227 18.72 -3.92 -26.36
N GLU A 228 19.77 -3.13 -26.17
CA GLU A 228 19.77 -1.72 -26.58
C GLU A 228 19.59 -1.59 -28.10
N ASP A 229 20.21 -2.47 -28.89
CA ASP A 229 20.13 -2.43 -30.36
C ASP A 229 18.70 -2.72 -30.84
N GLU A 230 18.03 -3.71 -30.25
CA GLU A 230 16.63 -4.00 -30.53
C GLU A 230 15.72 -2.85 -30.15
N LEU A 231 15.91 -2.29 -28.95
CA LEU A 231 15.15 -1.12 -28.49
C LEU A 231 15.33 0.08 -29.44
N ARG A 232 16.54 0.35 -29.87
CA ARG A 232 16.83 1.45 -30.83
C ARG A 232 16.10 1.24 -32.15
N LYS A 233 16.19 0.04 -32.71
CA LYS A 233 15.49 -0.32 -33.97
C LYS A 233 13.98 -0.10 -33.84
N ASP A 234 13.37 -0.66 -32.78
CA ASP A 234 11.93 -0.55 -32.56
C ASP A 234 11.48 0.88 -32.27
N ALA A 235 12.29 1.66 -31.54
CA ALA A 235 12.01 3.08 -31.27
C ALA A 235 12.04 3.93 -32.53
N TYR A 236 12.97 3.69 -33.46
CA TYR A 236 13.02 4.40 -34.74
C TYR A 236 11.84 4.02 -35.62
N GLU A 237 11.48 2.71 -35.72
CA GLU A 237 10.31 2.27 -36.47
C GLU A 237 9.02 2.92 -35.93
N LEU A 238 8.84 2.94 -34.62
CA LEU A 238 7.67 3.59 -34.00
C LEU A 238 7.66 5.10 -34.18
N LYS A 239 8.82 5.76 -34.15
CA LYS A 239 8.95 7.20 -34.43
C LYS A 239 8.46 7.50 -35.84
N ASP A 240 8.87 6.71 -36.84
CA ASP A 240 8.47 6.91 -38.25
C ASP A 240 6.96 6.68 -38.41
N ILE A 241 6.38 5.66 -37.78
CA ILE A 241 4.93 5.43 -37.76
C ILE A 241 4.20 6.61 -37.13
N MET A 242 4.68 7.14 -36.01
CA MET A 242 4.04 8.26 -35.30
C MET A 242 4.20 9.60 -36.04
N ASN A 243 5.23 9.78 -36.90
CA ASN A 243 5.42 10.96 -37.70
C ASN A 243 4.53 10.96 -38.94
N ASN A 244 4.38 9.82 -39.61
CA ASN A 244 3.58 9.69 -40.86
C ASN A 244 2.07 9.88 -40.63
N LEU A 245 1.60 9.97 -39.41
CA LEU A 245 0.19 10.17 -39.03
C LEU A 245 -0.13 11.64 -38.65
N GLN A 246 0.79 12.56 -38.85
CA GLN A 246 0.56 14.00 -38.67
C GLN A 246 0.17 14.73 -39.96
N ASP A 247 0.21 14.05 -41.10
CA ASP A 247 -0.03 14.64 -42.42
C ASP A 247 -1.44 14.34 -42.99
N ASP A 248 -2.32 13.71 -42.20
CA ASP A 248 -3.77 13.56 -42.43
C ASP A 248 -4.56 14.37 -41.38
#